data_2de4bc49a1642dddebc4625cbe0b7d10
#
_entry.id   2de4bc49a1642dddebc4625cbe0b7d10
#
_cell.length_a   1.000
_cell.length_b   1.000
_cell.length_c   1.000
_cell.angle_alpha   90.00
_cell.angle_beta   90.00
_cell.angle_gamma   90.00
#
_symmetry.space_group_name_H-M   'P 1'
#
loop_
_entity.id
_entity.type
_entity.pdbx_description
1 polymer ?
#
loop_
_entity_poly.entity_id
_entity_poly.type
_entity_poly.pdbx_seq_one_letter_code
_entity_poly.pdbx_strand_id
1 'polypeptide(L)'
;MELTKTPMNSGEIWYEAAQAKSQLKAPYNELKVLLDSAVSVGVRTKMAAPYYLARANFLDAQGKTREALADYNMYDSIARPIAPTFFYARYKCEMKLRQWQQALLDIARTCYLNPNEPTYFAEWASLDLRVKRYDEGISAAEACIRLAPEYADGYLLLGILQAEKGKKEEAKDNLLKAKELGDTRADEYLKKYKLN
;
A
#
# COMPACT_ATOMS: atom_id res chain seq x y z
N MET A 1 9.98 -4.61 46.53
CA MET A 1 10.35 -4.76 45.13
C MET A 1 9.85 -3.49 44.44
N GLU A 2 10.67 -2.43 44.43
CA GLU A 2 10.35 -1.17 43.79
C GLU A 2 10.41 -1.36 42.27
N LEU A 3 9.25 -1.27 41.64
CA LEU A 3 9.18 -1.08 40.19
C LEU A 3 9.83 0.29 39.88
N THR A 4 11.07 0.28 39.43
CA THR A 4 11.72 1.44 38.87
C THR A 4 10.91 1.83 37.62
N LYS A 5 9.95 2.75 37.78
CA LYS A 5 9.31 3.45 36.69
C LYS A 5 10.41 4.21 35.94
N THR A 6 10.87 3.68 34.83
CA THR A 6 11.62 4.47 33.86
C THR A 6 10.80 5.76 33.63
N PRO A 7 11.40 6.94 33.75
CA PRO A 7 10.65 8.17 33.49
C PRO A 7 10.12 8.11 32.06
N MET A 8 8.79 8.11 31.91
CA MET A 8 8.16 8.13 30.58
C MET A 8 8.76 9.30 29.79
N ASN A 9 9.29 9.00 28.64
CA ASN A 9 9.72 10.01 27.67
C ASN A 9 8.51 10.91 27.38
N SER A 10 8.67 12.21 27.46
CA SER A 10 7.56 13.14 27.24
C SER A 10 6.87 12.99 25.87
N GLY A 11 7.57 12.44 24.86
CA GLY A 11 6.98 12.07 23.57
C GLY A 11 6.00 10.90 23.67
N GLU A 12 6.30 9.93 24.52
CA GLU A 12 5.44 8.78 24.81
C GLU A 12 4.11 9.20 25.44
N ILE A 13 4.16 10.14 26.39
CA ILE A 13 2.95 10.72 27.01
C ILE A 13 1.99 11.30 25.97
N TRP A 14 2.52 12.10 25.05
CA TRP A 14 1.72 12.69 23.95
C TRP A 14 1.16 11.64 23.01
N TYR A 15 1.94 10.59 22.71
CA TYR A 15 1.52 9.49 21.85
C TYR A 15 0.43 8.66 22.51
N GLU A 16 0.57 8.27 23.78
CA GLU A 16 -0.47 7.58 24.54
C GLU A 16 -1.76 8.39 24.66
N ALA A 17 -1.63 9.70 24.90
CA ALA A 17 -2.78 10.60 24.90
C ALA A 17 -3.49 10.62 23.53
N ALA A 18 -2.73 10.61 22.42
CA ALA A 18 -3.30 10.55 21.08
C ALA A 18 -4.03 9.23 20.84
N GLN A 19 -3.47 8.09 21.27
CA GLN A 19 -4.11 6.77 21.15
C GLN A 19 -5.43 6.71 21.96
N ALA A 20 -5.41 7.17 23.21
CA ALA A 20 -6.61 7.18 24.05
C ALA A 20 -7.71 8.07 23.46
N LYS A 21 -7.35 9.26 22.97
CA LYS A 21 -8.27 10.20 22.32
C LYS A 21 -8.80 9.65 20.99
N SER A 22 -7.98 8.92 20.23
CA SER A 22 -8.41 8.26 18.99
C SER A 22 -9.48 7.20 19.26
N GLN A 23 -9.33 6.41 20.31
CA GLN A 23 -10.37 5.45 20.75
C GLN A 23 -11.70 6.13 21.09
N LEU A 24 -11.63 7.34 21.65
CA LEU A 24 -12.79 8.17 21.99
C LEU A 24 -13.32 8.97 20.79
N LYS A 25 -12.80 8.75 19.58
CA LYS A 25 -13.18 9.46 18.34
C LYS A 25 -13.03 10.98 18.46
N ALA A 26 -11.98 11.44 19.12
CA ALA A 26 -11.70 12.87 19.29
C ALA A 26 -11.54 13.59 17.93
N PRO A 27 -11.80 14.90 17.87
CA PRO A 27 -11.69 15.69 16.66
C PRO A 27 -10.28 15.68 16.04
N TYR A 28 -10.19 15.80 14.71
CA TYR A 28 -8.93 15.82 13.95
C TYR A 28 -7.87 16.75 14.55
N ASN A 29 -8.26 18.01 14.85
CA ASN A 29 -7.30 18.99 15.33
C ASN A 29 -6.69 18.62 16.68
N GLU A 30 -7.45 18.01 17.57
CA GLU A 30 -6.96 17.54 18.86
C GLU A 30 -5.94 16.41 18.70
N LEU A 31 -6.27 15.40 17.89
CA LEU A 31 -5.35 14.29 17.60
C LEU A 31 -4.08 14.77 16.90
N LYS A 32 -4.22 15.68 15.94
CA LYS A 32 -3.08 16.25 15.22
C LYS A 32 -2.11 16.96 16.18
N VAL A 33 -2.60 17.78 17.08
CA VAL A 33 -1.75 18.51 18.06
C VAL A 33 -0.98 17.54 18.94
N LEU A 34 -1.61 16.47 19.41
CA LEU A 34 -0.96 15.45 20.25
C LEU A 34 0.16 14.71 19.48
N LEU A 35 -0.11 14.30 18.24
CA LEU A 35 0.87 13.62 17.41
C LEU A 35 2.03 14.55 16.99
N ASP A 36 1.75 15.81 16.67
CA ASP A 36 2.77 16.81 16.37
C ASP A 36 3.70 17.03 17.59
N SER A 37 3.12 17.06 18.78
CA SER A 37 3.87 17.18 20.03
C SER A 37 4.75 15.95 20.28
N ALA A 38 4.22 14.73 20.07
CA ALA A 38 4.98 13.48 20.17
C ALA A 38 6.19 13.48 19.24
N VAL A 39 5.98 13.83 17.96
CA VAL A 39 7.05 13.92 16.97
C VAL A 39 8.09 14.97 17.36
N SER A 40 7.66 16.18 17.75
CA SER A 40 8.57 17.27 18.13
C SER A 40 9.47 16.87 19.29
N VAL A 41 8.93 16.21 20.31
CA VAL A 41 9.70 15.68 21.43
C VAL A 41 10.60 14.53 21.00
N GLY A 42 10.05 13.60 20.20
CA GLY A 42 10.79 12.45 19.68
C GLY A 42 12.02 12.84 18.87
N VAL A 43 11.93 13.89 18.06
CA VAL A 43 13.08 14.45 17.31
C VAL A 43 14.18 14.91 18.27
N ARG A 44 13.84 15.64 19.32
CA ARG A 44 14.80 16.13 20.32
C ARG A 44 15.46 14.99 21.10
N THR A 45 14.72 13.91 21.36
CA THR A 45 15.18 12.76 22.14
C THR A 45 15.75 11.62 21.29
N LYS A 46 15.77 11.77 19.94
CA LYS A 46 16.17 10.74 18.98
C LYS A 46 15.27 9.48 19.01
N MET A 47 14.04 9.62 19.45
CA MET A 47 13.03 8.54 19.56
C MET A 47 11.80 8.80 18.69
N ALA A 48 11.96 9.52 17.58
CA ALA A 48 10.85 9.99 16.76
C ALA A 48 10.21 8.90 15.86
N ALA A 49 10.91 7.80 15.59
CA ALA A 49 10.45 6.83 14.60
C ALA A 49 8.99 6.36 14.81
N PRO A 50 8.58 5.82 15.98
CA PRO A 50 7.21 5.36 16.17
C PRO A 50 6.17 6.49 16.04
N TYR A 51 6.55 7.72 16.39
CA TYR A 51 5.64 8.86 16.33
C TYR A 51 5.43 9.34 14.90
N TYR A 52 6.45 9.28 14.04
CA TYR A 52 6.30 9.50 12.60
C TYR A 52 5.36 8.47 11.98
N LEU A 53 5.53 7.17 12.27
CA LEU A 53 4.64 6.14 11.75
C LEU A 53 3.18 6.35 12.19
N ALA A 54 2.98 6.67 13.47
CA ALA A 54 1.63 6.93 13.99
C ALA A 54 0.98 8.15 13.34
N ARG A 55 1.74 9.25 13.17
CA ARG A 55 1.22 10.44 12.52
C ARG A 55 0.97 10.22 11.03
N ALA A 56 1.83 9.47 10.34
CA ALA A 56 1.63 9.08 8.96
C ALA A 56 0.32 8.32 8.76
N ASN A 57 0.08 7.28 9.57
CA ASN A 57 -1.16 6.50 9.52
C ASN A 57 -2.40 7.36 9.77
N PHE A 58 -2.32 8.25 10.75
CA PHE A 58 -3.40 9.18 11.05
C PHE A 58 -3.66 10.14 9.88
N LEU A 59 -2.62 10.72 9.31
CA LEU A 59 -2.73 11.65 8.18
C LEU A 59 -3.26 10.97 6.91
N ASP A 60 -2.83 9.73 6.62
CA ASP A 60 -3.36 8.96 5.47
C ASP A 60 -4.86 8.67 5.65
N ALA A 61 -5.27 8.26 6.84
CA ALA A 61 -6.69 8.04 7.17
C ALA A 61 -7.54 9.32 6.99
N GLN A 62 -6.94 10.50 7.11
CA GLN A 62 -7.59 11.80 6.90
C GLN A 62 -7.46 12.31 5.45
N GLY A 63 -6.89 11.52 4.53
CA GLY A 63 -6.65 11.92 3.15
C GLY A 63 -5.53 12.95 2.96
N LYS A 64 -4.73 13.23 4.00
CA LYS A 64 -3.57 14.13 3.96
C LYS A 64 -2.34 13.44 3.37
N THR A 65 -2.50 12.90 2.16
CA THR A 65 -1.55 11.97 1.53
C THR A 65 -0.12 12.50 1.43
N ARG A 66 0.09 13.79 1.12
CA ARG A 66 1.44 14.36 1.01
C ARG A 66 2.15 14.44 2.37
N GLU A 67 1.41 14.84 3.40
CA GLU A 67 1.92 14.91 4.77
C GLU A 67 2.21 13.50 5.31
N ALA A 68 1.31 12.55 5.05
CA ALA A 68 1.49 11.15 5.41
C ALA A 68 2.76 10.56 4.77
N LEU A 69 2.96 10.78 3.46
CA LEU A 69 4.13 10.29 2.75
C LEU A 69 5.43 10.87 3.29
N ALA A 70 5.44 12.15 3.66
CA ALA A 70 6.61 12.77 4.29
C ALA A 70 6.97 12.06 5.61
N ASP A 71 5.98 11.76 6.43
CA ASP A 71 6.19 11.05 7.70
C ASP A 71 6.59 9.58 7.51
N TYR A 72 6.02 8.87 6.53
CA TYR A 72 6.48 7.51 6.17
C TYR A 72 7.94 7.52 5.74
N ASN A 73 8.37 8.49 4.96
CA ASN A 73 9.76 8.60 4.53
C ASN A 73 10.71 8.92 5.70
N MET A 74 10.28 9.75 6.65
CA MET A 74 11.03 9.99 7.88
C MET A 74 11.14 8.73 8.73
N TYR A 75 10.05 7.97 8.88
CA TYR A 75 10.07 6.70 9.58
C TYR A 75 11.03 5.71 8.94
N ASP A 76 10.98 5.53 7.61
CA ASP A 76 11.87 4.61 6.86
C ASP A 76 13.34 4.97 7.05
N SER A 77 13.67 6.26 7.00
CA SER A 77 15.04 6.74 7.17
C SER A 77 15.65 6.43 8.55
N ILE A 78 14.80 6.35 9.59
CA ILE A 78 15.20 6.14 10.98
C ILE A 78 15.12 4.67 11.37
N ALA A 79 13.97 4.02 11.09
CA ALA A 79 13.63 2.69 11.63
C ALA A 79 14.07 1.53 10.75
N ARG A 80 14.30 1.76 9.43
CA ARG A 80 14.59 0.70 8.45
C ARG A 80 13.58 -0.46 8.55
N PRO A 81 12.30 -0.21 8.28
CA PRO A 81 11.22 -1.17 8.50
C PRO A 81 11.38 -2.43 7.65
N ILE A 82 10.87 -3.55 8.18
CA ILE A 82 10.79 -4.84 7.48
C ILE A 82 9.34 -5.35 7.37
N ALA A 83 8.35 -4.56 7.80
CA ALA A 83 6.96 -4.96 7.76
C ALA A 83 6.33 -4.69 6.38
N PRO A 84 5.73 -5.71 5.70
CA PRO A 84 5.10 -5.51 4.40
C PRO A 84 3.97 -4.47 4.44
N THR A 85 3.23 -4.42 5.55
CA THR A 85 2.13 -3.45 5.76
C THR A 85 2.59 -1.99 5.70
N PHE A 86 3.83 -1.71 6.14
CA PHE A 86 4.42 -0.37 6.03
C PHE A 86 4.64 0.02 4.56
N PHE A 87 5.33 -0.84 3.79
CA PHE A 87 5.61 -0.57 2.37
C PHE A 87 4.32 -0.47 1.56
N TYR A 88 3.33 -1.31 1.87
CA TYR A 88 2.04 -1.24 1.22
C TYR A 88 1.27 0.05 1.55
N ALA A 89 1.33 0.54 2.78
CA ALA A 89 0.72 1.82 3.16
C ALA A 89 1.39 2.99 2.42
N ARG A 90 2.73 3.01 2.35
CA ARG A 90 3.47 4.03 1.62
C ARG A 90 3.22 3.96 0.12
N TYR A 91 3.24 2.76 -0.47
CA TYR A 91 2.83 2.50 -1.85
C TYR A 91 1.48 3.14 -2.20
N LYS A 92 0.47 2.97 -1.36
CA LYS A 92 -0.85 3.58 -1.60
C LYS A 92 -0.80 5.11 -1.63
N CYS A 93 0.02 5.72 -0.80
CA CYS A 93 0.24 7.17 -0.84
C CYS A 93 0.94 7.60 -2.13
N GLU A 94 1.97 6.87 -2.55
CA GLU A 94 2.74 7.12 -3.77
C GLU A 94 1.86 6.97 -5.02
N MET A 95 0.99 5.96 -5.06
CA MET A 95 0.00 5.76 -6.11
C MET A 95 -0.95 6.96 -6.24
N LYS A 96 -1.50 7.45 -5.11
CA LYS A 96 -2.36 8.64 -5.08
C LYS A 96 -1.63 9.89 -5.59
N LEU A 97 -0.32 10.01 -5.31
CA LEU A 97 0.52 11.13 -5.73
C LEU A 97 1.20 10.92 -7.10
N ARG A 98 0.94 9.80 -7.78
CA ARG A 98 1.52 9.43 -9.08
C ARG A 98 3.06 9.31 -9.06
N GLN A 99 3.61 8.93 -7.94
CA GLN A 99 5.04 8.68 -7.76
C GLN A 99 5.38 7.24 -8.16
N TRP A 100 5.21 6.92 -9.45
CA TRP A 100 5.21 5.55 -9.98
C TRP A 100 6.49 4.77 -9.70
N GLN A 101 7.65 5.42 -9.75
CA GLN A 101 8.94 4.75 -9.53
C GLN A 101 9.11 4.29 -8.07
N GLN A 102 8.73 5.13 -7.12
CA GLN A 102 8.73 4.80 -5.69
C GLN A 102 7.70 3.70 -5.40
N ALA A 103 6.50 3.85 -5.96
CA ALA A 103 5.44 2.86 -5.82
C ALA A 103 5.86 1.47 -6.33
N LEU A 104 6.61 1.38 -7.45
CA LEU A 104 7.15 0.11 -7.95
C LEU A 104 8.11 -0.54 -6.94
N LEU A 105 8.98 0.24 -6.31
CA LEU A 105 9.91 -0.27 -5.30
C LEU A 105 9.17 -0.79 -4.06
N ASP A 106 8.18 -0.04 -3.60
CA ASP A 106 7.44 -0.40 -2.38
C ASP A 106 6.52 -1.60 -2.60
N ILE A 107 5.83 -1.70 -3.73
CA ILE A 107 5.00 -2.88 -4.01
C ILE A 107 5.84 -4.14 -4.22
N ALA A 108 6.98 -4.04 -4.92
CA ALA A 108 7.91 -5.16 -5.07
C ALA A 108 8.44 -5.63 -3.71
N ARG A 109 8.79 -4.69 -2.81
CA ARG A 109 9.24 -5.01 -1.46
C ARG A 109 8.13 -5.63 -0.61
N THR A 110 6.89 -5.16 -0.78
CA THR A 110 5.71 -5.74 -0.13
C THR A 110 5.52 -7.20 -0.53
N CYS A 111 5.56 -7.52 -1.83
CA CYS A 111 5.46 -8.89 -2.34
C CYS A 111 6.61 -9.78 -1.87
N TYR A 112 7.84 -9.23 -1.82
CA TYR A 112 9.00 -9.98 -1.31
C TYR A 112 8.86 -10.36 0.17
N LEU A 113 8.35 -9.43 1.00
CA LEU A 113 8.19 -9.65 2.43
C LEU A 113 6.95 -10.48 2.79
N ASN A 114 5.94 -10.49 1.94
CA ASN A 114 4.76 -11.33 2.08
C ASN A 114 4.39 -11.96 0.73
N PRO A 115 5.08 -13.04 0.33
CA PRO A 115 4.92 -13.65 -0.99
C PRO A 115 3.63 -14.47 -1.18
N ASN A 116 2.83 -14.63 -0.13
CA ASN A 116 1.63 -15.47 -0.16
C ASN A 116 0.32 -14.65 -0.24
N GLU A 117 0.41 -13.33 -0.43
CA GLU A 117 -0.76 -12.46 -0.50
C GLU A 117 -1.06 -12.08 -1.97
N PRO A 118 -2.08 -12.70 -2.62
CA PRO A 118 -2.34 -12.51 -4.04
C PRO A 118 -2.71 -11.08 -4.41
N THR A 119 -3.32 -10.32 -3.48
CA THR A 119 -3.73 -8.94 -3.74
C THR A 119 -2.54 -8.02 -3.99
N TYR A 120 -1.40 -8.26 -3.34
CA TYR A 120 -0.18 -7.46 -3.59
C TYR A 120 0.37 -7.68 -5.02
N PHE A 121 0.29 -8.90 -5.54
CA PHE A 121 0.69 -9.20 -6.90
C PHE A 121 -0.27 -8.60 -7.94
N ALA A 122 -1.58 -8.59 -7.65
CA ALA A 122 -2.55 -7.91 -8.49
C ALA A 122 -2.30 -6.39 -8.55
N GLU A 123 -2.03 -5.76 -7.40
CA GLU A 123 -1.64 -4.34 -7.32
C GLU A 123 -0.35 -4.05 -8.10
N TRP A 124 0.65 -4.94 -8.00
CA TRP A 124 1.89 -4.81 -8.77
C TRP A 124 1.63 -4.91 -10.26
N ALA A 125 0.87 -5.92 -10.73
CA ALA A 125 0.48 -6.07 -12.13
C ALA A 125 -0.29 -4.84 -12.66
N SER A 126 -1.19 -4.28 -11.84
CA SER A 126 -1.95 -3.07 -12.16
C SER A 126 -1.05 -1.85 -12.33
N LEU A 127 -0.03 -1.69 -11.46
CA LEU A 127 0.93 -0.61 -11.58
C LEU A 127 1.83 -0.79 -12.83
N ASP A 128 2.34 -2.00 -13.07
CA ASP A 128 3.14 -2.30 -14.26
C ASP A 128 2.35 -2.06 -15.57
N LEU A 129 1.06 -2.41 -15.61
CA LEU A 129 0.17 -2.05 -16.72
C LEU A 129 0.12 -0.52 -16.92
N ARG A 130 -0.05 0.23 -15.85
CA ARG A 130 -0.13 1.71 -15.89
C ARG A 130 1.15 2.35 -16.42
N VAL A 131 2.31 1.80 -16.07
CA VAL A 131 3.62 2.31 -16.51
C VAL A 131 4.15 1.60 -17.77
N LYS A 132 3.33 0.74 -18.39
CA LYS A 132 3.61 -0.01 -19.62
C LYS A 132 4.77 -1.01 -19.52
N ARG A 133 5.00 -1.57 -18.34
CA ARG A 133 5.94 -2.65 -18.10
C ARG A 133 5.22 -3.99 -18.22
N TYR A 134 4.82 -4.31 -19.45
CA TYR A 134 3.87 -5.39 -19.68
C TYR A 134 4.39 -6.78 -19.31
N ASP A 135 5.68 -7.07 -19.50
CA ASP A 135 6.26 -8.37 -19.19
C ASP A 135 6.32 -8.63 -17.68
N GLU A 136 6.74 -7.63 -16.92
CA GLU A 136 6.77 -7.70 -15.46
C GLU A 136 5.34 -7.81 -14.90
N GLY A 137 4.42 -7.02 -15.45
CA GLY A 137 3.02 -7.09 -15.07
C GLY A 137 2.38 -8.46 -15.34
N ILE A 138 2.70 -9.12 -16.48
CA ILE A 138 2.26 -10.48 -16.78
C ILE A 138 2.78 -11.44 -15.70
N SER A 139 4.07 -11.37 -15.36
CA SER A 139 4.66 -12.24 -14.34
C SER A 139 4.01 -12.04 -12.97
N ALA A 140 3.67 -10.80 -12.60
CA ALA A 140 2.95 -10.50 -11.37
C ALA A 140 1.51 -11.03 -11.40
N ALA A 141 0.77 -10.85 -12.50
CA ALA A 141 -0.59 -11.39 -12.65
C ALA A 141 -0.62 -12.93 -12.59
N GLU A 142 0.35 -13.59 -13.21
CA GLU A 142 0.51 -15.05 -13.12
C GLU A 142 0.82 -15.52 -11.69
N ALA A 143 1.63 -14.75 -10.94
CA ALA A 143 1.88 -15.04 -9.53
C ALA A 143 0.60 -14.90 -8.70
N CYS A 144 -0.21 -13.86 -8.95
CA CYS A 144 -1.51 -13.68 -8.32
C CYS A 144 -2.42 -14.90 -8.58
N ILE A 145 -2.55 -15.34 -9.82
CA ILE A 145 -3.39 -16.50 -10.21
C ILE A 145 -2.89 -17.81 -9.57
N ARG A 146 -1.57 -18.03 -9.50
CA ARG A 146 -1.01 -19.22 -8.81
C ARG A 146 -1.38 -19.27 -7.33
N LEU A 147 -1.43 -18.11 -6.67
CA LEU A 147 -1.78 -18.02 -5.25
C LEU A 147 -3.29 -18.12 -5.01
N ALA A 148 -4.09 -17.58 -5.92
CA ALA A 148 -5.55 -17.55 -5.81
C ALA A 148 -6.20 -17.79 -7.19
N PRO A 149 -6.37 -19.08 -7.60
CA PRO A 149 -6.92 -19.44 -8.92
C PRO A 149 -8.36 -18.98 -9.15
N GLU A 150 -9.10 -18.64 -8.10
CA GLU A 150 -10.47 -18.11 -8.18
C GLU A 150 -10.52 -16.57 -8.12
N TYR A 151 -9.38 -15.90 -8.10
CA TYR A 151 -9.34 -14.44 -7.98
C TYR A 151 -9.45 -13.80 -9.37
N ALA A 152 -10.67 -13.38 -9.74
CA ALA A 152 -11.02 -12.87 -11.07
C ALA A 152 -10.13 -11.70 -11.55
N ASP A 153 -9.70 -10.82 -10.62
CA ASP A 153 -8.87 -9.65 -10.95
C ASP A 153 -7.49 -10.05 -11.51
N GLY A 154 -6.93 -11.19 -11.07
CA GLY A 154 -5.69 -11.73 -11.61
C GLY A 154 -5.81 -12.05 -13.10
N TYR A 155 -6.87 -12.74 -13.51
CA TYR A 155 -7.16 -13.07 -14.92
C TYR A 155 -7.49 -11.81 -15.73
N LEU A 156 -8.25 -10.88 -15.17
CA LEU A 156 -8.54 -9.61 -15.83
C LEU A 156 -7.25 -8.87 -16.18
N LEU A 157 -6.36 -8.68 -15.19
CA LEU A 157 -5.10 -7.99 -15.39
C LEU A 157 -4.19 -8.71 -16.38
N LEU A 158 -4.10 -10.07 -16.30
CA LEU A 158 -3.33 -10.87 -17.23
C LEU A 158 -3.84 -10.69 -18.66
N GLY A 159 -5.16 -10.78 -18.86
CA GLY A 159 -5.78 -10.60 -20.18
C GLY A 159 -5.54 -9.20 -20.75
N ILE A 160 -5.66 -8.14 -19.93
CA ILE A 160 -5.37 -6.76 -20.36
C ILE A 160 -3.90 -6.61 -20.77
N LEU A 161 -2.97 -7.08 -19.95
CA LEU A 161 -1.54 -7.00 -20.20
C LEU A 161 -1.14 -7.75 -21.49
N GLN A 162 -1.70 -8.93 -21.71
CA GLN A 162 -1.49 -9.73 -22.95
C GLN A 162 -2.07 -9.02 -24.17
N ALA A 163 -3.26 -8.41 -24.06
CA ALA A 163 -3.85 -7.62 -25.15
C ALA A 163 -2.98 -6.41 -25.52
N GLU A 164 -2.46 -5.69 -24.54
CA GLU A 164 -1.52 -4.57 -24.76
C GLU A 164 -0.21 -5.02 -25.43
N LYS A 165 0.20 -6.28 -25.25
CA LYS A 165 1.33 -6.92 -25.96
C LYS A 165 0.95 -7.49 -27.32
N GLY A 166 -0.30 -7.44 -27.74
CA GLY A 166 -0.79 -8.00 -29.00
C GLY A 166 -1.04 -9.52 -28.98
N LYS A 167 -0.99 -10.17 -27.82
CA LYS A 167 -1.27 -11.60 -27.63
C LYS A 167 -2.78 -11.84 -27.51
N LYS A 168 -3.49 -11.72 -28.64
CA LYS A 168 -4.95 -11.63 -28.66
C LYS A 168 -5.68 -12.87 -28.17
N GLU A 169 -5.23 -14.06 -28.57
CA GLU A 169 -5.90 -15.32 -28.18
C GLU A 169 -5.75 -15.57 -26.68
N GLU A 170 -4.53 -15.46 -26.17
CA GLU A 170 -4.26 -15.60 -24.74
C GLU A 170 -5.05 -14.57 -23.92
N ALA A 171 -5.11 -13.32 -24.40
CA ALA A 171 -5.86 -12.26 -23.77
C ALA A 171 -7.36 -12.56 -23.70
N LYS A 172 -7.93 -13.09 -24.80
CA LYS A 172 -9.34 -13.49 -24.87
C LYS A 172 -9.66 -14.55 -23.82
N ASP A 173 -8.84 -15.61 -23.76
CA ASP A 173 -9.05 -16.71 -22.83
C ASP A 173 -9.05 -16.23 -21.38
N ASN A 174 -8.09 -15.39 -21.02
CA ASN A 174 -8.00 -14.85 -19.66
C ASN A 174 -9.14 -13.87 -19.34
N LEU A 175 -9.56 -13.03 -20.28
CA LEU A 175 -10.72 -12.15 -20.08
C LEU A 175 -12.02 -12.93 -19.95
N LEU A 176 -12.20 -14.01 -20.71
CA LEU A 176 -13.36 -14.90 -20.57
C LEU A 176 -13.34 -15.61 -19.21
N LYS A 177 -12.15 -16.05 -18.74
CA LYS A 177 -12.00 -16.64 -17.41
C LYS A 177 -12.33 -15.64 -16.29
N ALA A 178 -11.87 -14.38 -16.40
CA ALA A 178 -12.25 -13.32 -15.46
C ALA A 178 -13.77 -13.11 -15.41
N LYS A 179 -14.44 -13.13 -16.57
CA LYS A 179 -15.90 -13.04 -16.66
C LYS A 179 -16.60 -14.24 -16.02
N GLU A 180 -16.12 -15.46 -16.28
CA GLU A 180 -16.65 -16.69 -15.66
C GLU A 180 -16.57 -16.62 -14.12
N LEU A 181 -15.49 -16.03 -13.58
CA LEU A 181 -15.28 -15.80 -12.17
C LEU A 181 -16.04 -14.58 -11.62
N GLY A 182 -16.85 -13.92 -12.44
CA GLY A 182 -17.77 -12.87 -12.04
C GLY A 182 -17.24 -11.43 -12.19
N ASP A 183 -16.10 -11.22 -12.86
CA ASP A 183 -15.63 -9.86 -13.12
C ASP A 183 -16.40 -9.21 -14.29
N THR A 184 -17.26 -8.26 -13.95
CA THR A 184 -18.11 -7.56 -14.93
C THR A 184 -17.33 -6.63 -15.86
N ARG A 185 -16.10 -6.23 -15.51
CA ARG A 185 -15.23 -5.38 -16.34
C ARG A 185 -14.70 -6.13 -17.59
N ALA A 186 -14.65 -7.46 -17.53
CA ALA A 186 -14.11 -8.28 -18.62
C ALA A 186 -14.80 -8.04 -19.96
N ASP A 187 -16.12 -7.84 -19.98
CA ASP A 187 -16.89 -7.56 -21.21
C ASP A 187 -16.48 -6.24 -21.86
N GLU A 188 -16.15 -5.23 -21.08
CA GLU A 188 -15.64 -3.94 -21.59
C GLU A 188 -14.30 -4.15 -22.32
N TYR A 189 -13.38 -4.92 -21.70
CA TYR A 189 -12.05 -5.17 -22.28
C TYR A 189 -12.10 -6.09 -23.50
N LEU A 190 -12.97 -7.12 -23.52
CA LEU A 190 -13.22 -7.94 -24.72
C LEU A 190 -13.66 -7.09 -25.91
N LYS A 191 -14.57 -6.14 -25.68
CA LYS A 191 -15.01 -5.20 -26.71
C LYS A 191 -13.90 -4.22 -27.12
N LYS A 192 -13.20 -3.64 -26.13
CA LYS A 192 -12.12 -2.68 -26.35
C LYS A 192 -11.03 -3.21 -27.27
N TYR A 193 -10.63 -4.47 -27.05
CA TYR A 193 -9.57 -5.11 -27.81
C TYR A 193 -10.07 -5.91 -29.01
N LYS A 194 -11.40 -5.91 -29.32
CA LYS A 194 -12.04 -6.64 -30.43
C LYS A 194 -11.76 -8.16 -30.36
N LEU A 195 -11.96 -8.73 -29.17
CA LEU A 195 -11.71 -10.15 -28.87
C LEU A 195 -13.01 -10.97 -28.77
N ASN A 196 -14.12 -10.49 -29.30
CA ASN A 196 -15.42 -11.16 -29.25
C ASN A 196 -15.47 -12.40 -30.15
#